data_c77b9d066b92baf1c4317ff114d7f5cc
#
_entry.id   c77b9d066b92baf1c4317ff114d7f5cc
#
_cell.length_a   1.000
_cell.length_b   1.000
_cell.length_c   1.000
_cell.angle_alpha   90.00
_cell.angle_beta   90.00
_cell.angle_gamma   90.00
#
_symmetry.space_group_name_H-M   'P 1'
#
loop_
_entity.id
_entity.type
_entity.pdbx_description
1 polymer ?
#
loop_
_entity_poly.entity_id
_entity_poly.type
_entity_poly.pdbx_seq_one_letter_code
_entity_poly.pdbx_strand_id
1 'polypeptide(L)'
;MFNLRKRNKNDIKLHDAHQLIIKNLSNVNFVILDVRSPEEYSEAHIDNAKNIDYNSSTFKEELEKMDKNREYLVYCRSGHRSSNAVKIMIKLGFTDLHRLNGGIRKWKKEGFPLV
;
A
#
# COMPACT_ATOMS: atom_id res chain seq x y z
N MET A 1 11.93 -23.17 -15.91
CA MET A 1 11.77 -22.60 -15.52
C MET A 1 11.41 -21.86 -15.03
N PHE A 2 11.46 -21.61 -14.85
CA PHE A 2 11.25 -20.96 -14.36
C PHE A 2 10.75 -19.98 -13.97
N ASN A 3 9.63 -20.01 -13.87
CA ASN A 3 9.34 -18.92 -13.48
C ASN A 3 10.13 -18.29 -12.58
N LEU A 4 10.72 -17.65 -12.92
CA LEU A 4 11.55 -17.15 -12.18
C LEU A 4 11.14 -16.02 -11.42
N ARG A 5 10.16 -15.31 -11.84
CA ARG A 5 9.67 -14.30 -11.09
C ARG A 5 8.67 -14.78 -10.18
N LYS A 6 8.86 -14.77 -8.93
CA LYS A 6 7.92 -15.15 -8.03
C LYS A 6 7.07 -13.99 -7.73
N ARG A 7 5.79 -14.09 -7.92
CA ARG A 7 4.88 -13.08 -7.50
C ARG A 7 4.76 -13.16 -5.99
N ASN A 8 4.84 -12.04 -5.31
CA ASN A 8 4.59 -11.98 -3.89
C ASN A 8 3.11 -12.26 -3.65
N LYS A 9 2.80 -13.10 -2.68
CA LYS A 9 1.39 -13.46 -2.43
C LYS A 9 0.52 -12.29 -1.99
N ASN A 10 1.14 -11.21 -1.54
CA ASN A 10 0.39 -10.02 -1.13
C ASN A 10 0.14 -9.05 -2.28
N ASP A 11 0.72 -9.32 -3.47
CA ASP A 11 0.56 -8.40 -4.59
C ASP A 11 -0.86 -8.42 -5.14
N ILE A 12 -1.37 -7.24 -5.44
CA ILE A 12 -2.68 -7.09 -6.05
C ILE A 12 -2.54 -6.22 -7.30
N LYS A 13 -3.23 -6.61 -8.37
CA LYS A 13 -3.18 -5.85 -9.62
C LYS A 13 -4.01 -4.59 -9.51
N LEU A 14 -3.70 -3.60 -10.34
CA LEU A 14 -4.34 -2.28 -10.29
C LEU A 14 -5.86 -2.35 -10.37
N HIS A 15 -6.39 -3.10 -11.32
CA HIS A 15 -7.83 -3.20 -11.48
C HIS A 15 -8.48 -3.81 -10.25
N ASP A 16 -7.89 -4.86 -9.71
CA ASP A 16 -8.43 -5.53 -8.52
C ASP A 16 -8.33 -4.63 -7.29
N ALA A 17 -7.25 -3.85 -7.20
CA ALA A 17 -7.08 -2.88 -6.10
C ALA A 17 -8.14 -1.79 -6.18
N HIS A 18 -8.44 -1.31 -7.38
CA HIS A 18 -9.47 -0.30 -7.57
C HIS A 18 -10.84 -0.84 -7.15
N GLN A 19 -11.16 -2.08 -7.54
CA GLN A 19 -12.39 -2.73 -7.13
C GLN A 19 -12.46 -2.90 -5.61
N LEU A 20 -11.35 -3.25 -4.99
CA LEU A 20 -11.25 -3.41 -3.54
C LEU A 20 -11.53 -2.08 -2.84
N ILE A 21 -10.98 -0.98 -3.35
CA ILE A 21 -11.21 0.36 -2.80
C ILE A 21 -12.69 0.72 -2.90
N ILE A 22 -13.29 0.54 -4.08
CA ILE A 22 -14.69 0.89 -4.30
C ILE A 22 -15.60 0.11 -3.36
N LYS A 23 -15.31 -1.17 -3.19
CA LYS A 23 -16.11 -2.03 -2.34
C LYS A 23 -16.01 -1.65 -0.86
N ASN A 24 -14.98 -0.96 -0.46
CA ASN A 24 -14.69 -0.66 0.93
C ASN A 24 -14.75 0.83 1.29
N LEU A 25 -15.41 1.66 0.47
CA LEU A 25 -15.42 3.11 0.68
C LEU A 25 -15.91 3.54 2.07
N SER A 26 -16.81 2.79 2.67
CA SER A 26 -17.32 3.12 4.00
C SER A 26 -16.86 2.16 5.08
N ASN A 27 -15.90 1.30 4.76
CA ASN A 27 -15.43 0.28 5.70
C ASN A 27 -14.24 0.80 6.50
N VAL A 28 -14.45 1.09 7.79
CA VAL A 28 -13.39 1.59 8.67
C VAL A 28 -12.28 0.57 8.89
N ASN A 29 -12.54 -0.70 8.59
CA ASN A 29 -11.54 -1.76 8.74
C ASN A 29 -10.67 -1.96 7.50
N PHE A 30 -10.87 -1.14 6.47
CA PHE A 30 -10.03 -1.13 5.29
C PHE A 30 -9.24 0.17 5.24
N VAL A 31 -7.92 0.09 5.14
CA VAL A 31 -7.03 1.25 5.18
C VAL A 31 -6.13 1.23 3.95
N ILE A 32 -6.03 2.37 3.27
CA ILE A 32 -5.06 2.56 2.19
C ILE A 32 -3.84 3.23 2.82
N LEU A 33 -2.67 2.63 2.67
CA LEU A 33 -1.45 3.11 3.29
C LEU A 33 -0.42 3.51 2.24
N ASP A 34 -0.14 4.80 2.18
CA ASP A 34 0.88 5.37 1.30
C ASP A 34 2.19 5.46 2.09
N VAL A 35 3.21 4.71 1.66
CA VAL A 35 4.49 4.69 2.36
C VAL A 35 5.55 5.54 1.68
N ARG A 36 5.12 6.50 0.84
CA ARG A 36 6.02 7.47 0.20
C ARG A 36 6.33 8.61 1.15
N SER A 37 7.18 9.53 0.69
CA SER A 37 7.48 10.73 1.48
C SER A 37 6.26 11.64 1.59
N PRO A 38 6.22 12.53 2.60
CA PRO A 38 5.14 13.51 2.72
C PRO A 38 5.02 14.42 1.49
N GLU A 39 6.15 14.74 0.86
CA GLU A 39 6.16 15.59 -0.34
C GLU A 39 5.47 14.88 -1.51
N GLU A 40 5.80 13.62 -1.72
CA GLU A 40 5.15 12.84 -2.77
C GLU A 40 3.64 12.75 -2.52
N TYR A 41 3.27 12.49 -1.28
CA TYR A 41 1.86 12.38 -0.88
C TYR A 41 1.10 13.68 -1.15
N SER A 42 1.70 14.82 -0.83
CA SER A 42 1.01 16.10 -1.03
C SER A 42 0.85 16.47 -2.50
N GLU A 43 1.68 15.96 -3.38
CA GLU A 43 1.54 16.20 -4.81
C GLU A 43 0.33 15.49 -5.39
N ALA A 44 0.15 14.23 -5.05
CA ALA A 44 -0.99 13.43 -5.46
C ALA A 44 -0.99 12.12 -4.67
N HIS A 45 -2.17 11.62 -4.33
CA HIS A 45 -2.28 10.34 -3.63
C HIS A 45 -3.65 9.71 -3.92
N ILE A 46 -3.80 8.45 -3.59
CA ILE A 46 -5.09 7.77 -3.69
C ILE A 46 -5.98 8.31 -2.59
N ASP A 47 -7.21 8.66 -2.95
CA ASP A 47 -8.15 9.28 -2.02
C ASP A 47 -8.29 8.43 -0.74
N ASN A 48 -8.33 9.09 0.39
CA ASN A 48 -8.42 8.48 1.72
C ASN A 48 -7.17 7.73 2.18
N ALA A 49 -6.06 7.81 1.45
CA ALA A 49 -4.84 7.15 1.88
C ALA A 49 -4.23 7.85 3.09
N LYS A 50 -3.73 7.05 4.03
CA LYS A 50 -2.96 7.54 5.17
C LYS A 50 -1.50 7.47 4.77
N ASN A 51 -0.73 8.49 5.11
CA ASN A 51 0.68 8.53 4.76
C ASN A 51 1.57 8.24 5.97
N ILE A 52 2.45 7.25 5.83
CA ILE A 52 3.52 6.99 6.79
C ILE A 52 4.78 6.79 5.97
N ASP A 53 5.75 7.68 6.13
CA ASP A 53 6.98 7.66 5.34
C ASP A 53 7.86 6.47 5.67
N TYR A 54 8.08 5.58 4.71
CA TYR A 54 8.92 4.41 4.87
C TYR A 54 10.34 4.77 5.32
N ASN A 55 10.86 5.92 4.89
CA ASN A 55 12.22 6.33 5.22
C ASN A 55 12.32 7.13 6.54
N SER A 56 11.21 7.29 7.24
CA SER A 56 11.23 7.96 8.53
C SER A 56 11.88 7.07 9.58
N SER A 57 12.63 7.66 10.49
CA SER A 57 13.24 6.92 11.59
C SER A 57 12.19 6.33 12.54
N THR A 58 10.96 6.80 12.48
CA THR A 58 9.86 6.33 13.33
C THR A 58 8.87 5.41 12.59
N PHE A 59 9.24 4.92 11.42
CA PHE A 59 8.32 4.13 10.58
C PHE A 59 7.75 2.93 11.34
N LYS A 60 8.60 2.12 11.94
CA LYS A 60 8.15 0.93 12.67
C LYS A 60 7.28 1.29 13.88
N GLU A 61 7.65 2.34 14.59
CA GLU A 61 6.88 2.80 15.74
C GLU A 61 5.48 3.24 15.34
N GLU A 62 5.37 3.92 14.21
CA GLU A 62 4.07 4.37 13.71
C GLU A 62 3.21 3.18 13.29
N LEU A 63 3.82 2.16 12.68
CA LEU A 63 3.11 0.94 12.33
C LEU A 63 2.61 0.21 13.57
N GLU A 64 3.42 0.19 14.63
CA GLU A 64 3.04 -0.50 15.86
C GLU A 64 1.79 0.10 16.52
N LYS A 65 1.51 1.36 16.24
CA LYS A 65 0.32 2.02 16.77
C LYS A 65 -0.94 1.71 15.99
N MET A 66 -0.81 1.06 14.83
CA MET A 66 -1.96 0.77 13.97
C MET A 66 -2.59 -0.57 14.35
N ASP A 67 -3.89 -0.71 14.04
CA ASP A 67 -4.63 -1.93 14.32
C ASP A 67 -4.20 -3.01 13.33
N LYS A 68 -3.61 -4.07 13.83
CA LYS A 68 -3.05 -5.15 13.00
C LYS A 68 -4.10 -6.09 12.43
N ASN A 69 -5.33 -5.96 12.89
CA ASN A 69 -6.43 -6.81 12.43
C ASN A 69 -7.25 -6.21 11.30
N ARG A 70 -6.88 -5.02 10.84
CA ARG A 70 -7.55 -4.40 9.69
C ARG A 70 -6.93 -4.88 8.39
N GLU A 71 -7.64 -4.62 7.30
CA GLU A 71 -7.17 -4.92 5.95
C GLU A 71 -6.46 -3.69 5.40
N TYR A 72 -5.27 -3.86 4.83
CA TYR A 72 -4.47 -2.75 4.32
C TYR A 72 -4.12 -2.92 2.87
N LEU A 73 -4.23 -1.84 2.11
CA LEU A 73 -3.70 -1.75 0.75
C LEU A 73 -2.50 -0.81 0.82
N VAL A 74 -1.30 -1.33 0.64
CA VAL A 74 -0.05 -0.60 0.81
C VAL A 74 0.52 -0.26 -0.55
N TYR A 75 0.93 1.00 -0.75
CA TYR A 75 1.55 1.37 -2.02
C TYR A 75 2.66 2.39 -1.84
N CYS A 76 3.56 2.42 -2.81
CA CYS A 76 4.57 3.46 -2.94
C CYS A 76 4.58 3.91 -4.40
N ARG A 77 5.68 4.47 -4.88
CA ARG A 77 5.74 4.97 -6.25
C ARG A 77 5.75 3.83 -7.26
N SER A 78 6.67 2.89 -7.13
CA SER A 78 6.86 1.81 -8.11
C SER A 78 6.78 0.39 -7.54
N GLY A 79 6.80 0.24 -6.22
CA GLY A 79 6.66 -1.06 -5.56
C GLY A 79 7.81 -1.46 -4.65
N HIS A 80 8.96 -0.78 -4.72
CA HIS A 80 10.12 -1.17 -3.92
C HIS A 80 9.93 -0.92 -2.42
N ARG A 81 9.58 0.31 -2.05
CA ARG A 81 9.36 0.67 -0.64
C ARG A 81 8.18 -0.10 -0.06
N SER A 82 7.10 -0.27 -0.84
CA SER A 82 5.93 -0.99 -0.36
C SER A 82 6.21 -2.47 -0.18
N SER A 83 7.06 -3.06 -1.00
CA SER A 83 7.47 -4.44 -0.82
C SER A 83 8.17 -4.65 0.53
N ASN A 84 9.09 -3.75 0.86
CA ASN A 84 9.79 -3.81 2.14
C ASN A 84 8.86 -3.47 3.32
N ALA A 85 7.96 -2.51 3.13
CA ALA A 85 6.98 -2.14 4.16
C ALA A 85 6.09 -3.33 4.51
N VAL A 86 5.61 -4.06 3.50
CA VAL A 86 4.78 -5.25 3.72
C VAL A 86 5.55 -6.31 4.50
N LYS A 87 6.82 -6.52 4.19
CA LYS A 87 7.65 -7.48 4.94
C LYS A 87 7.75 -7.09 6.41
N ILE A 88 7.95 -5.81 6.69
CA ILE A 88 8.01 -5.31 8.06
C ILE A 88 6.66 -5.53 8.75
N MET A 89 5.57 -5.19 8.06
CA MET A 89 4.22 -5.32 8.63
C MET A 89 3.89 -6.79 8.96
N ILE A 90 4.28 -7.72 8.10
CA ILE A 90 4.09 -9.15 8.37
C ILE A 90 4.82 -9.54 9.66
N LYS A 91 6.06 -9.09 9.82
CA LYS A 91 6.83 -9.40 11.03
C LYS A 91 6.23 -8.78 12.28
N LEU A 92 5.55 -7.65 12.14
CA LEU A 92 4.88 -6.99 13.26
C LEU A 92 3.54 -7.61 13.61
N GLY A 93 3.06 -8.56 12.82
CA GLY A 93 1.81 -9.25 13.12
C GLY A 93 0.59 -8.82 12.31
N PHE A 94 0.77 -8.00 11.29
CA PHE A 94 -0.33 -7.66 10.38
C PHE A 94 -0.64 -8.89 9.53
N THR A 95 -1.92 -9.20 9.35
CA THR A 95 -2.33 -10.46 8.71
C THR A 95 -3.07 -10.28 7.38
N ASP A 96 -3.59 -9.09 7.10
CA ASP A 96 -4.41 -8.90 5.90
C ASP A 96 -3.85 -7.73 5.08
N LEU A 97 -2.88 -8.05 4.24
CA LEU A 97 -2.12 -7.04 3.50
C LEU A 97 -2.19 -7.27 2.01
N HIS A 98 -2.37 -6.18 1.28
CA HIS A 98 -2.27 -6.16 -0.18
C HIS A 98 -1.23 -5.11 -0.56
N ARG A 99 -0.42 -5.40 -1.56
CA ARG A 99 0.55 -4.44 -2.07
C ARG A 99 0.18 -4.10 -3.50
N LEU A 100 0.02 -2.81 -3.78
CA LEU A 100 -0.35 -2.35 -5.12
C LEU A 100 0.80 -2.60 -6.09
N ASN A 101 0.64 -3.55 -6.98
CA ASN A 101 1.67 -3.92 -7.94
C ASN A 101 1.88 -2.79 -8.95
N GLY A 102 3.12 -2.32 -9.07
CA GLY A 102 3.45 -1.20 -9.95
C GLY A 102 3.30 0.17 -9.30
N GLY A 103 2.67 0.26 -8.14
CA GLY A 103 2.55 1.48 -7.37
C GLY A 103 1.72 2.58 -8.02
N ILE A 104 1.81 3.79 -7.44
CA ILE A 104 1.03 4.92 -7.92
C ILE A 104 1.46 5.36 -9.33
N ARG A 105 2.70 5.10 -9.71
CA ARG A 105 3.19 5.43 -11.05
C ARG A 105 2.36 4.73 -12.11
N LYS A 106 2.17 3.43 -11.95
CA LYS A 106 1.39 2.65 -12.90
C LYS A 106 -0.10 2.96 -12.78
N TRP A 107 -0.57 3.19 -11.56
CA TRP A 107 -1.94 3.60 -11.26
C TRP A 107 -2.31 4.87 -12.05
N LYS A 108 -1.44 5.87 -11.98
CA LYS A 108 -1.62 7.13 -12.69
C LYS A 108 -1.59 6.93 -14.20
N LYS A 109 -0.64 6.14 -14.68
CA LYS A 109 -0.47 5.88 -16.10
C LYS A 109 -1.70 5.22 -16.70
N GLU A 110 -2.35 4.33 -15.94
CA GLU A 110 -3.54 3.62 -16.40
C GLU A 110 -4.82 4.45 -16.21
N GLY A 111 -4.71 5.66 -15.71
CA GLY A 111 -5.86 6.56 -15.59
C GLY A 111 -6.74 6.37 -14.36
N PHE A 112 -6.27 5.64 -13.36
CA PHE A 112 -7.03 5.48 -12.13
C PHE A 112 -7.01 6.77 -11.29
N PRO A 113 -8.05 7.02 -10.47
CA PRO A 113 -8.21 8.33 -9.84
C PRO A 113 -7.20 8.64 -8.75
N LEU A 114 -6.82 9.93 -8.69
CA LEU A 114 -5.95 10.49 -7.65
C LEU A 114 -6.53 11.81 -7.18
N VAL A 115 -6.16 12.19 -5.99
CA VAL A 115 -6.49 13.51 -5.45
C VAL A 115 -5.26 14.29 -5.10
#